data_fa4f1afdeabd5ddb896b26540582cd91
#
_entry.id   fa4f1afdeabd5ddb896b26540582cd91
#
_cell.length_a   1.000
_cell.length_b   1.000
_cell.length_c   1.000
_cell.angle_alpha   90.00
_cell.angle_beta   90.00
_cell.angle_gamma   90.00
#
_symmetry.space_group_name_H-M   'P 1'
#
loop_
_entity.id
_entity.type
_entity.pdbx_description
1 polymer ?
#
loop_
_entity_poly.entity_id
_entity_poly.type
_entity_poly.pdbx_seq_one_letter_code
_entity_poly.pdbx_strand_id
1 'polypeptide(L)'
;MPEVAVYAPGTVSWVDLQSKDLEKSKAFYSKLFGWQPNTIPDPQAGGYTWFLQDGKQVGALGGTQSPDQPTSWSIYFATEDADKTAEAVKAAGGKVIAEPFEVMGAGRMAGFQDPAGAFFSVWEPGSHKGFEAQIGQPSTYAWTELNARGFDKDLAFYTKVFGWGTKVSPMGEGKGDYTEFQVAGTSIGGGMEMMQPPGTPSHWLVYFGSKDSDATTK
;
A
#
# COMPACT_ATOMS: atom_id res chain seq x y z
N MET A 1 22.43 -6.51 15.76
CA MET A 1 21.26 -5.71 15.35
C MET A 1 20.17 -6.72 15.00
N PRO A 2 18.91 -6.57 15.43
CA PRO A 2 17.85 -7.46 14.95
C PRO A 2 17.82 -7.32 13.43
N GLU A 3 17.82 -8.45 12.74
CA GLU A 3 17.67 -8.52 11.29
C GLU A 3 16.30 -7.92 10.94
N VAL A 4 16.29 -6.91 10.06
CA VAL A 4 15.01 -6.34 9.56
C VAL A 4 14.31 -7.47 8.81
N ALA A 5 13.12 -7.83 9.25
CA ALA A 5 12.39 -8.95 8.68
C ALA A 5 12.16 -8.71 7.18
N VAL A 6 12.57 -9.65 6.34
CA VAL A 6 12.21 -9.64 4.93
C VAL A 6 10.72 -9.98 4.83
N TYR A 7 9.94 -9.11 4.22
CA TYR A 7 8.51 -9.34 4.02
C TYR A 7 8.29 -10.49 3.05
N ALA A 8 7.41 -11.42 3.41
CA ALA A 8 7.07 -12.53 2.53
C ALA A 8 6.43 -12.00 1.23
N PRO A 9 6.71 -12.60 0.07
CA PRO A 9 6.09 -12.20 -1.19
C PRO A 9 4.56 -12.14 -1.10
N GLY A 10 3.98 -11.10 -1.68
CA GLY A 10 2.54 -10.82 -1.62
C GLY A 10 2.05 -10.18 -0.34
N THR A 11 2.89 -9.95 0.68
CA THR A 11 2.49 -9.16 1.86
C THR A 11 2.76 -7.68 1.65
N VAL A 12 2.03 -6.79 2.35
CA VAL A 12 2.32 -5.35 2.30
C VAL A 12 3.62 -5.07 3.03
N SER A 13 4.60 -4.54 2.30
CA SER A 13 5.92 -4.21 2.83
C SER A 13 6.14 -2.71 3.02
N TRP A 14 5.38 -1.88 2.32
CA TRP A 14 5.51 -0.42 2.38
C TRP A 14 4.25 0.31 1.98
N VAL A 15 4.14 1.57 2.44
CA VAL A 15 3.15 2.53 1.98
C VAL A 15 3.80 3.90 1.81
N ASP A 16 3.39 4.67 0.79
CA ASP A 16 3.73 6.07 0.68
C ASP A 16 2.54 6.93 0.27
N LEU A 17 2.53 8.17 0.73
CA LEU A 17 1.58 9.18 0.32
C LEU A 17 2.11 9.92 -0.91
N GLN A 18 1.38 9.85 -2.01
CA GLN A 18 1.61 10.71 -3.16
C GLN A 18 0.82 12.00 -2.96
N SER A 19 1.50 13.13 -2.79
CA SER A 19 0.86 14.40 -2.42
C SER A 19 1.18 15.54 -3.39
N LYS A 20 0.15 16.38 -3.64
CA LYS A 20 0.31 17.65 -4.37
C LYS A 20 0.97 18.75 -3.55
N ASP A 21 0.97 18.62 -2.21
CA ASP A 21 1.54 19.60 -1.28
C ASP A 21 2.27 18.87 -0.15
N LEU A 22 3.58 18.70 -0.34
CA LEU A 22 4.41 17.95 0.58
C LEU A 22 4.44 18.58 1.99
N GLU A 23 4.51 19.93 2.07
CA GLU A 23 4.64 20.60 3.36
C GLU A 23 3.36 20.51 4.18
N LYS A 24 2.18 20.67 3.54
CA LYS A 24 0.90 20.45 4.23
C LYS A 24 0.75 19.02 4.70
N SER A 25 1.15 18.04 3.87
CA SER A 25 1.08 16.63 4.24
C SER A 25 2.02 16.30 5.40
N LYS A 26 3.25 16.82 5.40
CA LYS A 26 4.18 16.67 6.53
C LYS A 26 3.57 17.21 7.83
N ALA A 27 3.06 18.45 7.78
CA ALA A 27 2.46 19.11 8.95
C ALA A 27 1.24 18.33 9.47
N PHE A 28 0.37 17.85 8.56
CA PHE A 28 -0.84 17.09 8.90
C PHE A 28 -0.49 15.78 9.61
N TYR A 29 0.34 14.93 9.00
CA TYR A 29 0.65 13.62 9.57
C TYR A 29 1.54 13.69 10.79
N SER A 30 2.43 14.69 10.89
CA SER A 30 3.19 14.95 12.11
C SER A 30 2.27 15.34 13.27
N LYS A 31 1.24 16.15 13.02
CA LYS A 31 0.25 16.51 14.05
C LYS A 31 -0.64 15.33 14.42
N LEU A 32 -1.09 14.56 13.42
CA LEU A 32 -2.04 13.46 13.60
C LEU A 32 -1.45 12.28 14.35
N PHE A 33 -0.26 11.84 13.93
CA PHE A 33 0.38 10.60 14.41
C PHE A 33 1.66 10.83 15.23
N GLY A 34 2.13 12.08 15.33
CA GLY A 34 3.41 12.39 15.97
C GLY A 34 4.64 12.00 15.11
N TRP A 35 4.44 11.70 13.84
CA TRP A 35 5.53 11.29 12.96
C TRP A 35 6.56 12.39 12.74
N GLN A 36 7.83 12.00 12.67
CA GLN A 36 8.95 12.88 12.38
C GLN A 36 9.30 12.75 10.89
N PRO A 37 9.16 13.83 10.09
CA PRO A 37 9.54 13.80 8.69
C PRO A 37 11.08 13.86 8.56
N ASN A 38 11.64 12.96 7.75
CA ASN A 38 13.06 12.92 7.40
C ASN A 38 13.17 12.95 5.86
N THR A 39 13.38 14.15 5.32
CA THR A 39 13.48 14.33 3.85
C THR A 39 14.88 13.89 3.38
N ILE A 40 14.90 13.07 2.32
CA ILE A 40 16.14 12.62 1.68
C ILE A 40 16.83 13.85 1.07
N PRO A 41 18.10 14.13 1.41
CA PRO A 41 18.78 15.35 0.98
C PRO A 41 19.20 15.32 -0.49
N ASP A 42 19.12 14.16 -1.17
CA ASP A 42 19.47 14.02 -2.58
C ASP A 42 18.41 14.71 -3.45
N PRO A 43 18.79 15.68 -4.31
CA PRO A 43 17.86 16.33 -5.24
C PRO A 43 17.14 15.36 -6.19
N GLN A 44 17.77 14.24 -6.53
CA GLN A 44 17.16 13.21 -7.38
C GLN A 44 15.98 12.50 -6.71
N ALA A 45 15.92 12.52 -5.38
CA ALA A 45 14.78 11.99 -4.62
C ALA A 45 13.53 12.88 -4.70
N GLY A 46 13.60 14.07 -5.32
CA GLY A 46 12.43 14.93 -5.54
C GLY A 46 11.69 15.35 -4.27
N GLY A 47 12.39 15.42 -3.13
CA GLY A 47 11.80 15.75 -1.83
C GLY A 47 11.14 14.56 -1.13
N TYR A 48 11.39 13.33 -1.57
CA TYR A 48 10.89 12.13 -0.90
C TYR A 48 11.27 12.14 0.58
N THR A 49 10.30 11.89 1.43
CA THR A 49 10.41 12.07 2.88
C THR A 49 9.94 10.82 3.58
N TRP A 50 10.79 10.20 4.38
CA TRP A 50 10.37 9.14 5.30
C TRP A 50 9.62 9.75 6.48
N PHE A 51 8.53 9.10 6.90
CA PHE A 51 7.93 9.33 8.19
C PHE A 51 8.51 8.35 9.20
N LEU A 52 8.97 8.89 10.32
CA LEU A 52 9.58 8.11 11.39
C LEU A 52 8.72 8.16 12.65
N GLN A 53 8.60 7.03 13.32
CA GLN A 53 8.10 6.92 14.68
C GLN A 53 9.18 6.28 15.55
N ASP A 54 9.61 6.96 16.60
CA ASP A 54 10.70 6.51 17.46
C ASP A 54 11.97 6.14 16.67
N GLY A 55 12.27 6.93 15.64
CA GLY A 55 13.42 6.74 14.76
C GLY A 55 13.31 5.62 13.74
N LYS A 56 12.15 4.93 13.64
CA LYS A 56 11.88 3.82 12.72
C LYS A 56 10.94 4.24 11.60
N GLN A 57 11.18 3.80 10.39
CA GLN A 57 10.37 4.12 9.23
C GLN A 57 8.99 3.44 9.32
N VAL A 58 7.93 4.25 9.19
CA VAL A 58 6.51 3.82 9.23
C VAL A 58 5.77 4.03 7.91
N GLY A 59 6.36 4.70 6.98
CA GLY A 59 5.83 5.05 5.66
C GLY A 59 6.58 6.24 5.09
N ALA A 60 6.15 6.74 3.94
CA ALA A 60 6.80 7.88 3.30
C ALA A 60 5.81 8.83 2.64
N LEU A 61 6.38 9.90 2.08
CA LEU A 61 5.70 10.94 1.35
C LEU A 61 6.51 11.30 0.10
N GLY A 62 5.87 11.31 -1.06
CA GLY A 62 6.42 11.78 -2.32
C GLY A 62 5.49 12.74 -3.05
N GLY A 63 6.01 13.41 -4.07
CA GLY A 63 5.20 14.23 -4.97
C GLY A 63 4.37 13.36 -5.92
N THR A 64 3.20 13.88 -6.36
CA THR A 64 2.42 13.23 -7.42
C THR A 64 3.20 13.19 -8.73
N GLN A 65 3.03 12.12 -9.51
CA GLN A 65 3.73 11.93 -10.79
C GLN A 65 3.12 12.74 -11.93
N SER A 66 1.88 13.23 -11.76
CA SER A 66 1.22 14.14 -12.71
C SER A 66 0.31 15.12 -11.98
N PRO A 67 0.00 16.28 -12.59
CA PRO A 67 -0.91 17.28 -12.00
C PRO A 67 -2.31 16.75 -11.72
N ASP A 68 -2.79 15.82 -12.53
CA ASP A 68 -4.14 15.26 -12.43
C ASP A 68 -4.24 14.11 -11.39
N GLN A 69 -3.10 13.56 -10.95
CA GLN A 69 -3.10 12.52 -9.93
C GLN A 69 -3.62 13.07 -8.60
N PRO A 70 -4.62 12.43 -7.98
CA PRO A 70 -5.08 12.84 -6.65
C PRO A 70 -4.02 12.56 -5.58
N THR A 71 -4.07 13.32 -4.49
CA THR A 71 -3.34 12.97 -3.28
C THR A 71 -3.92 11.69 -2.70
N SER A 72 -3.12 10.64 -2.59
CA SER A 72 -3.56 9.31 -2.12
C SER A 72 -2.40 8.49 -1.57
N TRP A 73 -2.71 7.58 -0.65
CA TRP A 73 -1.77 6.55 -0.23
C TRP A 73 -1.66 5.47 -1.30
N SER A 74 -0.42 5.08 -1.58
CA SER A 74 -0.06 3.92 -2.41
C SER A 74 0.40 2.78 -1.52
N ILE A 75 0.09 1.54 -1.94
CA ILE A 75 0.54 0.35 -1.22
C ILE A 75 1.55 -0.41 -2.08
N TYR A 76 2.50 -1.07 -1.42
CA TYR A 76 3.52 -1.87 -2.05
C TYR A 76 3.49 -3.28 -1.48
N PHE A 77 3.23 -4.26 -2.36
CA PHE A 77 3.37 -5.66 -2.02
C PHE A 77 4.81 -6.11 -2.24
N ALA A 78 5.35 -6.87 -1.30
CA ALA A 78 6.68 -7.46 -1.44
C ALA A 78 6.73 -8.43 -2.61
N THR A 79 7.84 -8.43 -3.36
CA THR A 79 8.14 -9.41 -4.38
C THR A 79 9.64 -9.78 -4.35
N GLU A 80 9.96 -10.99 -4.80
CA GLU A 80 11.34 -11.41 -5.01
C GLU A 80 11.87 -11.01 -6.40
N ASP A 81 10.96 -10.67 -7.35
CA ASP A 81 11.29 -10.39 -8.74
C ASP A 81 10.19 -9.52 -9.37
N ALA A 82 10.49 -8.24 -9.53
CA ALA A 82 9.54 -7.26 -10.06
C ALA A 82 9.20 -7.53 -11.54
N ASP A 83 10.15 -8.07 -12.33
CA ASP A 83 9.92 -8.38 -13.76
C ASP A 83 8.94 -9.55 -13.89
N LYS A 84 9.14 -10.63 -13.14
CA LYS A 84 8.19 -11.77 -13.13
C LYS A 84 6.81 -11.35 -12.65
N THR A 85 6.74 -10.47 -11.64
CA THR A 85 5.46 -9.97 -11.16
C THR A 85 4.76 -9.13 -12.24
N ALA A 86 5.49 -8.31 -13.00
CA ALA A 86 4.92 -7.54 -14.11
C ALA A 86 4.35 -8.46 -15.21
N GLU A 87 5.04 -9.55 -15.53
CA GLU A 87 4.52 -10.56 -16.47
C GLU A 87 3.28 -11.26 -15.93
N ALA A 88 3.26 -11.64 -14.65
CA ALA A 88 2.11 -12.28 -14.02
C ALA A 88 0.89 -11.34 -14.01
N VAL A 89 1.08 -10.05 -13.73
CA VAL A 89 0.04 -9.01 -13.80
C VAL A 89 -0.54 -8.92 -15.22
N LYS A 90 0.32 -8.80 -16.25
CA LYS A 90 -0.13 -8.78 -17.67
C LYS A 90 -0.93 -10.04 -18.01
N ALA A 91 -0.43 -11.22 -17.64
CA ALA A 91 -1.08 -12.52 -17.90
C ALA A 91 -2.39 -12.72 -17.12
N ALA A 92 -2.58 -12.01 -16.01
CA ALA A 92 -3.81 -12.03 -15.22
C ALA A 92 -4.85 -10.96 -15.65
N GLY A 93 -4.52 -10.09 -16.62
CA GLY A 93 -5.42 -9.07 -17.15
C GLY A 93 -5.30 -7.70 -16.49
N GLY A 94 -4.29 -7.48 -15.66
CA GLY A 94 -3.92 -6.16 -15.15
C GLY A 94 -3.12 -5.33 -16.16
N LYS A 95 -2.86 -4.08 -15.80
CA LYS A 95 -2.07 -3.15 -16.62
C LYS A 95 -0.78 -2.78 -15.91
N VAL A 96 0.33 -2.73 -16.64
CA VAL A 96 1.58 -2.13 -16.17
C VAL A 96 1.51 -0.63 -16.43
N ILE A 97 1.62 0.16 -15.38
CA ILE A 97 1.61 1.63 -15.40
C ILE A 97 3.05 2.14 -15.36
N ALA A 98 3.89 1.52 -14.54
CA ALA A 98 5.33 1.74 -14.50
C ALA A 98 6.03 0.39 -14.60
N GLU A 99 6.83 0.19 -15.65
CA GLU A 99 7.66 -1.02 -15.79
C GLU A 99 8.66 -1.10 -14.63
N PRO A 100 9.15 -2.30 -14.28
CA PRO A 100 10.13 -2.46 -13.21
C PRO A 100 11.37 -1.59 -13.38
N PHE A 101 11.73 -0.82 -12.38
CA PHE A 101 12.91 0.05 -12.40
C PHE A 101 13.60 0.12 -11.04
N GLU A 102 14.88 0.44 -11.07
CA GLU A 102 15.74 0.61 -9.89
C GLU A 102 15.47 1.96 -9.20
N VAL A 103 15.39 1.96 -7.88
CA VAL A 103 15.15 3.14 -7.05
C VAL A 103 16.41 3.42 -6.21
N MET A 104 17.39 4.13 -6.79
CA MET A 104 18.55 4.70 -6.10
C MET A 104 19.30 3.73 -5.16
N GLY A 105 19.41 2.46 -5.53
CA GLY A 105 20.06 1.42 -4.72
C GLY A 105 19.21 0.92 -3.54
N ALA A 106 18.01 1.47 -3.35
CA ALA A 106 17.09 1.04 -2.30
C ALA A 106 16.41 -0.28 -2.61
N GLY A 107 16.13 -0.53 -3.89
CA GLY A 107 15.43 -1.70 -4.40
C GLY A 107 14.82 -1.42 -5.76
N ARG A 108 13.95 -2.31 -6.23
CA ARG A 108 13.23 -2.13 -7.49
C ARG A 108 11.73 -2.08 -7.24
N MET A 109 11.04 -1.24 -7.99
CA MET A 109 9.59 -1.14 -7.94
C MET A 109 8.95 -1.27 -9.31
N ALA A 110 7.68 -1.61 -9.33
CA ALA A 110 6.82 -1.49 -10.50
C ALA A 110 5.42 -1.04 -10.04
N GLY A 111 4.70 -0.33 -10.92
CA GLY A 111 3.35 0.17 -10.64
C GLY A 111 2.32 -0.45 -11.59
N PHE A 112 1.16 -0.80 -11.07
CA PHE A 112 0.13 -1.57 -11.78
C PHE A 112 -1.27 -1.03 -11.53
N GLN A 113 -2.19 -1.43 -12.41
CA GLN A 113 -3.62 -1.40 -12.15
C GLN A 113 -4.19 -2.81 -12.30
N ASP A 114 -5.08 -3.18 -11.38
CA ASP A 114 -5.88 -4.38 -11.48
C ASP A 114 -6.97 -4.26 -12.56
N PRO A 115 -7.75 -5.31 -12.84
CA PRO A 115 -8.82 -5.27 -13.86
C PRO A 115 -9.90 -4.23 -13.61
N ALA A 116 -10.19 -3.85 -12.35
CA ALA A 116 -11.15 -2.82 -11.98
C ALA A 116 -10.55 -1.40 -11.97
N GLY A 117 -9.21 -1.28 -12.15
CA GLY A 117 -8.49 -0.02 -12.22
C GLY A 117 -7.90 0.48 -10.90
N ALA A 118 -7.94 -0.31 -9.81
CA ALA A 118 -7.27 0.05 -8.58
C ALA A 118 -5.74 -0.04 -8.76
N PHE A 119 -5.06 1.04 -8.35
CA PHE A 119 -3.60 1.13 -8.44
C PHE A 119 -2.94 0.43 -7.25
N PHE A 120 -1.85 -0.29 -7.53
CA PHE A 120 -0.95 -0.86 -6.53
C PHE A 120 0.47 -0.94 -7.08
N SER A 121 1.43 -1.08 -6.18
CA SER A 121 2.84 -1.26 -6.54
C SER A 121 3.39 -2.55 -5.96
N VAL A 122 4.54 -2.97 -6.46
CA VAL A 122 5.36 -4.01 -5.83
C VAL A 122 6.73 -3.45 -5.50
N TRP A 123 7.34 -4.04 -4.48
CA TRP A 123 8.68 -3.71 -4.02
C TRP A 123 9.55 -4.97 -3.97
N GLU A 124 10.62 -4.97 -4.75
CA GLU A 124 11.72 -5.93 -4.68
C GLU A 124 12.83 -5.31 -3.82
N PRO A 125 13.08 -5.83 -2.60
CA PRO A 125 13.89 -5.13 -1.63
C PRO A 125 15.38 -5.17 -1.95
N GLY A 126 16.01 -3.98 -2.02
CA GLY A 126 17.47 -3.80 -2.00
C GLY A 126 17.98 -3.49 -0.60
N SER A 127 18.53 -2.28 -0.39
CA SER A 127 18.91 -1.78 0.93
C SER A 127 17.71 -1.43 1.81
N HIS A 128 16.60 -0.93 1.23
CA HIS A 128 15.34 -0.68 1.93
C HIS A 128 14.46 -1.93 1.93
N LYS A 129 14.15 -2.45 3.11
CA LYS A 129 13.43 -3.73 3.28
C LYS A 129 11.92 -3.56 3.49
N GLY A 130 11.43 -2.35 3.68
CA GLY A 130 10.04 -2.05 4.04
C GLY A 130 9.93 -1.38 5.40
N PHE A 131 8.79 -1.55 6.08
CA PHE A 131 8.58 -0.95 7.40
C PHE A 131 9.64 -1.40 8.40
N GLU A 132 10.20 -0.44 9.15
CA GLU A 132 11.13 -0.72 10.26
C GLU A 132 10.40 -0.80 11.61
N ALA A 133 9.29 -0.06 11.74
CA ALA A 133 8.44 -0.13 12.91
C ALA A 133 7.57 -1.39 12.88
N GLN A 134 7.22 -1.90 14.06
CA GLN A 134 6.28 -3.00 14.17
C GLN A 134 4.89 -2.56 13.67
N ILE A 135 4.39 -3.20 12.63
CA ILE A 135 3.05 -2.95 12.08
C ILE A 135 1.95 -3.38 13.08
N GLY A 136 0.76 -2.79 12.95
CA GLY A 136 -0.38 -3.07 13.84
C GLY A 136 -0.33 -2.35 15.19
N GLN A 137 0.68 -1.51 15.44
CA GLN A 137 0.74 -0.65 16.61
C GLN A 137 0.07 0.71 16.35
N PRO A 138 -0.28 1.48 17.39
CA PRO A 138 -0.76 2.84 17.20
C PRO A 138 0.23 3.69 16.36
N SER A 139 -0.32 4.46 15.43
CA SER A 139 0.43 5.31 14.48
C SER A 139 1.35 4.53 13.52
N THR A 140 1.09 3.25 13.30
CA THR A 140 1.76 2.45 12.26
C THR A 140 0.74 1.86 11.27
N TYR A 141 1.22 1.36 10.13
CA TYR A 141 0.37 0.58 9.22
C TYR A 141 -0.33 -0.55 9.99
N ALA A 142 -1.64 -0.70 9.78
CA ALA A 142 -2.45 -1.71 10.47
C ALA A 142 -3.18 -2.64 9.51
N TRP A 143 -3.70 -2.12 8.38
CA TRP A 143 -4.50 -2.89 7.44
C TRP A 143 -4.54 -2.24 6.06
N THR A 144 -4.91 -3.01 5.05
CA THR A 144 -5.25 -2.51 3.73
C THR A 144 -6.53 -3.16 3.22
N GLU A 145 -7.29 -2.42 2.41
CA GLU A 145 -8.59 -2.86 1.94
C GLU A 145 -8.82 -2.48 0.49
N LEU A 146 -9.16 -3.46 -0.33
CA LEU A 146 -9.59 -3.26 -1.72
C LEU A 146 -11.10 -3.00 -1.76
N ASN A 147 -11.46 -1.82 -2.25
CA ASN A 147 -12.82 -1.48 -2.62
C ASN A 147 -12.93 -1.49 -4.15
N ALA A 148 -13.54 -2.51 -4.72
CA ALA A 148 -13.56 -2.70 -6.17
C ALA A 148 -14.98 -2.95 -6.71
N ARG A 149 -15.24 -2.44 -7.92
CA ARG A 149 -16.47 -2.77 -8.66
C ARG A 149 -16.22 -4.04 -9.46
N GLY A 150 -17.04 -5.05 -9.20
CA GLY A 150 -16.84 -6.40 -9.75
C GLY A 150 -15.71 -7.13 -9.02
N PHE A 151 -15.70 -7.03 -7.70
CA PHE A 151 -14.67 -7.53 -6.77
C PHE A 151 -14.22 -8.98 -7.05
N ASP A 152 -15.13 -9.86 -7.49
CA ASP A 152 -14.78 -11.26 -7.80
C ASP A 152 -13.69 -11.39 -8.87
N LYS A 153 -13.64 -10.47 -9.84
CA LYS A 153 -12.61 -10.46 -10.90
C LYS A 153 -11.25 -10.06 -10.34
N ASP A 154 -11.24 -9.08 -9.45
CA ASP A 154 -10.01 -8.63 -8.81
C ASP A 154 -9.52 -9.65 -7.79
N LEU A 155 -10.42 -10.31 -7.07
CA LEU A 155 -10.07 -11.44 -6.22
C LEU A 155 -9.36 -12.54 -7.00
N ALA A 156 -9.92 -12.94 -8.15
CA ALA A 156 -9.30 -13.93 -9.03
C ALA A 156 -7.95 -13.45 -9.58
N PHE A 157 -7.83 -12.15 -9.91
CA PHE A 157 -6.59 -11.52 -10.36
C PHE A 157 -5.50 -11.62 -9.29
N TYR A 158 -5.76 -11.12 -8.07
CA TYR A 158 -4.76 -11.12 -6.98
C TYR A 158 -4.38 -12.53 -6.53
N THR A 159 -5.33 -13.45 -6.49
CA THR A 159 -5.06 -14.87 -6.23
C THR A 159 -4.11 -15.45 -7.28
N LYS A 160 -4.29 -15.09 -8.56
CA LYS A 160 -3.42 -15.57 -9.64
C LYS A 160 -2.02 -14.94 -9.60
N VAL A 161 -1.92 -13.63 -9.28
CA VAL A 161 -0.65 -12.89 -9.27
C VAL A 161 0.20 -13.24 -8.06
N PHE A 162 -0.40 -13.29 -6.86
CA PHE A 162 0.32 -13.44 -5.60
C PHE A 162 0.11 -14.79 -4.90
N GLY A 163 -0.78 -15.63 -5.41
CA GLY A 163 -1.10 -16.92 -4.78
C GLY A 163 -1.86 -16.77 -3.46
N TRP A 164 -2.59 -15.67 -3.25
CA TRP A 164 -3.31 -15.45 -2.01
C TRP A 164 -4.38 -16.50 -1.73
N GLY A 165 -4.41 -16.99 -0.50
CA GLY A 165 -5.58 -17.65 0.07
C GLY A 165 -6.64 -16.61 0.46
N THR A 166 -7.85 -17.08 0.72
CA THR A 166 -8.98 -16.22 1.09
C THR A 166 -9.77 -16.78 2.25
N LYS A 167 -10.33 -15.88 3.07
CA LYS A 167 -11.31 -16.19 4.10
C LYS A 167 -12.47 -15.23 3.99
N VAL A 168 -13.66 -15.77 3.69
CA VAL A 168 -14.87 -14.99 3.46
C VAL A 168 -15.73 -14.97 4.73
N SER A 169 -16.30 -13.80 5.05
CA SER A 169 -17.19 -13.58 6.18
C SER A 169 -18.31 -12.63 5.81
N PRO A 170 -19.59 -12.91 6.17
CA PRO A 170 -20.70 -12.02 5.88
C PRO A 170 -20.60 -10.73 6.70
N MET A 171 -20.83 -9.57 6.07
CA MET A 171 -20.83 -8.26 6.72
C MET A 171 -22.17 -7.92 7.41
N GLY A 172 -23.14 -8.80 7.34
CA GLY A 172 -24.50 -8.64 7.87
C GLY A 172 -25.53 -8.50 6.74
N GLU A 173 -26.80 -8.41 7.15
CA GLU A 173 -27.93 -8.46 6.23
C GLU A 173 -27.84 -7.36 5.16
N GLY A 174 -27.88 -7.76 3.88
CA GLY A 174 -27.86 -6.85 2.73
C GLY A 174 -26.54 -6.16 2.42
N LYS A 175 -25.44 -6.45 3.14
CA LYS A 175 -24.14 -5.76 2.95
C LYS A 175 -23.13 -6.55 2.12
N GLY A 176 -23.45 -7.81 1.75
CA GLY A 176 -22.52 -8.69 1.06
C GLY A 176 -21.47 -9.30 1.97
N ASP A 177 -20.36 -9.73 1.37
CA ASP A 177 -19.28 -10.44 2.06
C ASP A 177 -18.00 -9.58 2.12
N TYR A 178 -17.23 -9.77 3.19
CA TYR A 178 -15.86 -9.28 3.31
C TYR A 178 -14.90 -10.46 3.11
N THR A 179 -13.91 -10.28 2.25
CA THR A 179 -12.89 -11.28 1.99
C THR A 179 -11.56 -10.86 2.57
N GLU A 180 -11.04 -11.61 3.54
CA GLU A 180 -9.65 -11.46 3.98
C GLU A 180 -8.71 -12.15 3.00
N PHE A 181 -7.64 -11.47 2.59
CA PHE A 181 -6.55 -12.03 1.78
C PHE A 181 -5.51 -12.63 2.71
N GLN A 182 -5.00 -13.82 2.36
CA GLN A 182 -4.09 -14.57 3.23
C GLN A 182 -2.81 -14.98 2.50
N VAL A 183 -1.68 -14.85 3.20
CA VAL A 183 -0.39 -15.43 2.83
C VAL A 183 -0.01 -16.43 3.90
N ALA A 184 0.24 -17.68 3.52
CA ALA A 184 0.54 -18.77 4.46
C ALA A 184 -0.47 -18.87 5.64
N GLY A 185 -1.75 -18.62 5.38
CA GLY A 185 -2.83 -18.69 6.37
C GLY A 185 -2.94 -17.47 7.30
N THR A 186 -2.08 -16.47 7.15
CA THR A 186 -2.16 -15.21 7.91
C THR A 186 -2.83 -14.13 7.07
N SER A 187 -3.85 -13.47 7.62
CA SER A 187 -4.55 -12.36 6.95
C SER A 187 -3.63 -11.15 6.84
N ILE A 188 -3.51 -10.60 5.62
CA ILE A 188 -2.62 -9.50 5.27
C ILE A 188 -3.36 -8.24 4.81
N GLY A 189 -4.66 -8.32 4.63
CA GLY A 189 -5.54 -7.29 4.13
C GLY A 189 -6.89 -7.90 3.80
N GLY A 190 -7.76 -7.13 3.20
CA GLY A 190 -9.05 -7.65 2.76
C GLY A 190 -9.65 -6.82 1.62
N GLY A 191 -10.88 -7.16 1.24
CA GLY A 191 -11.58 -6.43 0.22
C GLY A 191 -13.05 -6.83 0.13
N MET A 192 -13.79 -6.02 -0.60
CA MET A 192 -15.22 -6.20 -0.79
C MET A 192 -15.71 -5.52 -2.09
N GLU A 193 -16.90 -5.89 -2.51
CA GLU A 193 -17.61 -5.12 -3.52
C GLU A 193 -17.81 -3.68 -3.03
N MET A 194 -17.45 -2.72 -3.88
CA MET A 194 -17.50 -1.30 -3.53
C MET A 194 -18.91 -0.82 -3.20
N MET A 195 -19.07 -0.26 -2.01
CA MET A 195 -20.32 0.35 -1.54
C MET A 195 -20.42 1.86 -1.79
N GLN A 196 -19.33 2.53 -2.21
CA GLN A 196 -19.32 3.95 -2.49
C GLN A 196 -20.17 4.30 -3.72
N PRO A 197 -20.60 5.58 -3.85
CA PRO A 197 -21.47 6.01 -4.95
C PRO A 197 -20.91 5.71 -6.35
N PRO A 198 -21.78 5.59 -7.37
CA PRO A 198 -21.33 5.48 -8.76
C PRO A 198 -20.37 6.62 -9.14
N GLY A 199 -19.29 6.28 -9.88
CA GLY A 199 -18.25 7.24 -10.26
C GLY A 199 -17.01 7.23 -9.35
N THR A 200 -17.09 6.66 -8.14
CA THR A 200 -15.90 6.39 -7.34
C THR A 200 -15.07 5.30 -8.01
N PRO A 201 -13.78 5.52 -8.31
CA PRO A 201 -12.93 4.48 -8.90
C PRO A 201 -12.62 3.38 -7.89
N SER A 202 -12.38 2.17 -8.38
CA SER A 202 -11.83 1.09 -7.55
C SER A 202 -10.47 1.51 -6.99
N HIS A 203 -10.21 1.20 -5.71
CA HIS A 203 -9.02 1.68 -5.02
C HIS A 203 -8.67 0.83 -3.81
N TRP A 204 -7.41 0.90 -3.42
CA TRP A 204 -6.91 0.42 -2.14
C TRP A 204 -6.99 1.52 -1.09
N LEU A 205 -7.44 1.16 0.11
CA LEU A 205 -7.36 1.98 1.32
C LEU A 205 -6.22 1.49 2.21
N VAL A 206 -5.55 2.44 2.86
CA VAL A 206 -4.54 2.16 3.89
C VAL A 206 -5.08 2.60 5.24
N TYR A 207 -5.03 1.72 6.22
CA TYR A 207 -5.44 1.99 7.60
C TYR A 207 -4.23 2.05 8.51
N PHE A 208 -4.20 3.05 9.35
CA PHE A 208 -3.22 3.21 10.42
C PHE A 208 -3.85 2.93 11.78
N GLY A 209 -3.10 2.30 12.67
CA GLY A 209 -3.57 2.03 14.02
C GLY A 209 -3.79 3.31 14.82
N SER A 210 -4.80 3.33 15.68
CA SER A 210 -5.04 4.40 16.65
C SER A 210 -5.31 3.83 18.03
N LYS A 211 -4.87 4.53 19.09
CA LYS A 211 -5.24 4.20 20.47
C LYS A 211 -6.68 4.58 20.78
N ASP A 212 -7.16 5.63 20.15
CA ASP A 212 -8.49 6.20 20.33
C ASP A 212 -8.91 6.88 19.02
N SER A 213 -9.78 6.22 18.25
CA SER A 213 -10.26 6.71 16.96
C SER A 213 -11.04 8.01 17.10
N ASP A 214 -11.84 8.15 18.17
CA ASP A 214 -12.68 9.33 18.40
C ASP A 214 -11.82 10.56 18.71
N ALA A 215 -10.73 10.39 19.44
CA ALA A 215 -9.77 11.46 19.70
C ALA A 215 -8.95 11.82 18.45
N THR A 216 -8.61 10.82 17.62
CA THR A 216 -7.81 11.03 16.42
C THR A 216 -8.56 11.77 15.33
N THR A 217 -9.91 11.71 15.32
CA THR A 217 -10.76 12.36 14.30
C THR A 217 -11.19 13.79 14.68
N LYS A 218 -10.82 14.29 15.85
CA LYS A 218 -11.08 15.66 16.34
C LYS A 218 -9.88 16.58 16.11
#